data_9b679d1c93000d51e08c6806fba4dbe0
#
_entry.id   9b679d1c93000d51e08c6806fba4dbe0
#
_cell.length_a   1.000
_cell.length_b   1.000
_cell.length_c   1.000
_cell.angle_alpha   90.00
_cell.angle_beta   90.00
_cell.angle_gamma   90.00
#
_symmetry.space_group_name_H-M   'P 1'
#
loop_
_entity.id
_entity.type
_entity.pdbx_description
1 polymer ?
#
loop_
_entity_poly.entity_id
_entity_poly.type
_entity_poly.pdbx_seq_one_letter_code
_entity_poly.pdbx_strand_id
1 'polypeptide(L)'
;ELPVEYKYVLYNTKTKRVEEWEGGENRHLPVSSLAQEGRLTIQADEHFRFQSTNWRGAGVAIPVFSLRSESGTGVGEFEDIKKLVDWSVKTGNKLIQVLPVNDTIASHTWVDSYPYAGISVFALHPIYANLQAMGALSDGKRQKEYFKLAYAEHKEVVLKSKEFKTFFAQNGHWLLPYAVFSCLRDRFGTPDFSQWPQYSVYSEKEIAKFADPK
;
A
#
# COMPACT_ATOMS: atom_id res chain seq x y z
N GLU A 1 16.05 -50.43 -21.32
CA GLU A 1 14.81 -49.67 -21.18
C GLU A 1 15.17 -48.20 -21.12
N LEU A 2 14.48 -47.36 -21.90
CA LEU A 2 14.69 -45.93 -21.90
C LEU A 2 14.04 -45.31 -20.66
N PRO A 3 14.67 -44.29 -20.03
CA PRO A 3 14.03 -43.60 -18.94
C PRO A 3 12.70 -42.96 -19.39
N VAL A 4 11.67 -43.03 -18.57
CA VAL A 4 10.40 -42.37 -18.87
C VAL A 4 10.56 -40.87 -18.62
N GLU A 5 10.33 -40.10 -19.66
CA GLU A 5 10.32 -38.65 -19.59
C GLU A 5 8.91 -38.11 -19.47
N TYR A 6 8.70 -37.05 -18.68
CA TYR A 6 7.40 -36.42 -18.53
C TYR A 6 7.54 -34.92 -18.25
N LYS A 7 6.46 -34.20 -18.42
CA LYS A 7 6.29 -32.81 -18.07
C LYS A 7 4.90 -32.56 -17.50
N TYR A 8 4.80 -31.62 -16.60
CA TYR A 8 3.53 -31.10 -16.17
C TYR A 8 2.97 -30.03 -17.13
N VAL A 9 1.66 -29.91 -17.13
CA VAL A 9 0.96 -28.88 -17.88
C VAL A 9 -0.06 -28.19 -16.98
N LEU A 10 -0.22 -26.89 -17.15
CA LEU A 10 -1.35 -26.16 -16.63
C LEU A 10 -2.55 -26.40 -17.56
N TYR A 11 -3.56 -27.09 -17.04
CA TYR A 11 -4.75 -27.43 -17.80
C TYR A 11 -5.99 -26.71 -17.28
N ASN A 12 -6.62 -25.93 -18.13
CA ASN A 12 -7.85 -25.25 -17.78
C ASN A 12 -9.05 -26.21 -17.92
N THR A 13 -9.65 -26.57 -16.79
CA THR A 13 -10.77 -27.51 -16.75
C THR A 13 -12.07 -26.95 -17.34
N LYS A 14 -12.22 -25.63 -17.43
CA LYS A 14 -13.37 -24.95 -18.03
C LYS A 14 -13.28 -24.91 -19.56
N THR A 15 -12.14 -24.48 -20.07
CA THR A 15 -11.89 -24.34 -21.51
C THR A 15 -11.45 -25.63 -22.18
N LYS A 16 -11.10 -26.66 -21.39
CA LYS A 16 -10.56 -27.95 -21.86
C LYS A 16 -9.27 -27.81 -22.69
N ARG A 17 -8.42 -26.87 -22.33
CA ARG A 17 -7.15 -26.60 -23.05
C ARG A 17 -5.96 -26.58 -22.11
N VAL A 18 -4.80 -26.95 -22.65
CA VAL A 18 -3.51 -26.72 -22.00
C VAL A 18 -3.19 -25.24 -22.16
N GLU A 19 -2.97 -24.55 -21.04
CA GLU A 19 -2.59 -23.13 -21.01
C GLU A 19 -1.08 -22.95 -21.04
N GLU A 20 -0.35 -23.80 -20.32
CA GLU A 20 1.10 -23.68 -20.23
C GLU A 20 1.76 -25.05 -20.03
N TRP A 21 2.91 -25.24 -20.64
CA TRP A 21 3.79 -26.38 -20.40
C TRP A 21 4.85 -25.99 -19.37
N GLU A 22 5.22 -26.95 -18.54
CA GLU A 22 6.31 -26.75 -17.57
C GLU A 22 7.61 -26.32 -18.27
N GLY A 23 8.31 -25.36 -17.70
CA GLY A 23 9.58 -24.83 -18.19
C GLY A 23 10.76 -25.77 -17.91
N GLY A 24 11.88 -25.52 -18.61
CA GLY A 24 13.11 -26.29 -18.48
C GLY A 24 13.09 -27.63 -19.19
N GLU A 25 13.99 -28.54 -18.84
CA GLU A 25 14.10 -29.89 -19.39
C GLU A 25 12.99 -30.81 -18.87
N ASN A 26 12.74 -31.90 -19.58
CA ASN A 26 11.82 -32.93 -19.15
C ASN A 26 12.25 -33.52 -17.80
N ARG A 27 11.29 -33.95 -17.01
CA ARG A 27 11.54 -34.73 -15.80
C ARG A 27 11.77 -36.17 -16.17
N HIS A 28 12.54 -36.89 -15.39
CA HIS A 28 12.90 -38.29 -15.64
C HIS A 28 12.44 -39.15 -14.47
N LEU A 29 11.76 -40.25 -14.76
CA LEU A 29 11.54 -41.30 -13.76
C LEU A 29 12.76 -42.23 -13.80
N PRO A 30 13.42 -42.43 -12.64
CA PRO A 30 14.55 -43.36 -12.56
C PRO A 30 14.09 -44.77 -12.92
N VAL A 31 14.80 -45.42 -13.81
CA VAL A 31 14.46 -46.80 -14.29
C VAL A 31 14.48 -47.80 -13.11
N SER A 32 15.31 -47.58 -12.13
CA SER A 32 15.39 -48.39 -10.90
C SER A 32 14.12 -48.38 -10.07
N SER A 33 13.25 -47.39 -10.25
CA SER A 33 11.97 -47.28 -9.51
C SER A 33 10.81 -48.04 -10.18
N LEU A 34 10.97 -48.42 -11.47
CA LEU A 34 9.91 -49.06 -12.24
C LEU A 34 9.97 -50.60 -12.25
N ALA A 35 11.05 -51.20 -11.78
CA ALA A 35 11.37 -52.58 -12.10
C ALA A 35 11.14 -53.59 -10.94
N GLN A 36 10.45 -53.30 -9.90
CA GLN A 36 10.21 -54.25 -8.80
C GLN A 36 8.75 -54.63 -8.70
N GLU A 37 8.47 -55.87 -9.08
CA GLU A 37 7.14 -56.46 -8.93
C GLU A 37 6.65 -56.38 -7.47
N GLY A 38 5.41 -55.87 -7.25
CA GLY A 38 4.81 -55.75 -5.93
C GLY A 38 5.19 -54.52 -5.10
N ARG A 39 5.93 -53.56 -5.66
CA ARG A 39 6.26 -52.27 -4.98
C ARG A 39 5.51 -51.11 -5.59
N LEU A 40 4.96 -50.21 -4.73
CA LEU A 40 4.45 -48.91 -5.10
C LEU A 40 5.55 -47.87 -4.99
N THR A 41 5.87 -47.19 -6.09
CA THR A 41 6.78 -46.05 -6.09
C THR A 41 5.97 -44.76 -6.18
N ILE A 42 6.21 -43.85 -5.25
CA ILE A 42 5.58 -42.52 -5.24
C ILE A 42 6.66 -41.52 -5.62
N GLN A 43 6.50 -40.86 -6.75
CA GLN A 43 7.32 -39.72 -7.15
C GLN A 43 6.64 -38.44 -6.66
N ALA A 44 7.29 -37.70 -5.77
CA ALA A 44 6.80 -36.42 -5.30
C ALA A 44 7.66 -35.30 -5.93
N ASP A 45 7.06 -34.51 -6.79
CA ASP A 45 7.68 -33.32 -7.34
C ASP A 45 7.26 -32.09 -6.54
N GLU A 46 8.21 -31.28 -6.13
CA GLU A 46 7.96 -30.19 -5.17
C GLU A 46 7.06 -29.08 -5.74
N HIS A 47 7.26 -28.71 -7.01
CA HIS A 47 6.52 -27.60 -7.61
C HIS A 47 6.56 -27.65 -9.15
N PHE A 48 5.57 -27.00 -9.75
CA PHE A 48 5.53 -26.72 -11.19
C PHE A 48 6.56 -25.63 -11.55
N ARG A 49 7.38 -25.90 -12.58
CA ARG A 49 8.36 -24.94 -13.08
C ARG A 49 7.73 -24.06 -14.14
N PHE A 50 7.31 -22.87 -13.79
CA PHE A 50 6.79 -21.91 -14.77
C PHE A 50 7.87 -21.58 -15.82
N GLN A 51 7.47 -21.39 -17.06
CA GLN A 51 8.38 -20.83 -18.07
C GLN A 51 8.78 -19.44 -17.57
N SER A 52 10.07 -19.23 -17.33
CA SER A 52 10.55 -17.90 -16.98
C SER A 52 10.37 -17.01 -18.21
N THR A 53 9.26 -16.27 -18.24
CA THR A 53 9.20 -15.10 -19.09
C THR A 53 10.27 -14.15 -18.56
N ASN A 54 11.39 -14.05 -19.26
CA ASN A 54 12.46 -13.10 -18.94
C ASN A 54 11.92 -11.68 -19.15
N TRP A 55 11.04 -11.25 -18.21
CA TRP A 55 10.55 -9.88 -18.22
C TRP A 55 11.74 -8.93 -18.02
N ARG A 56 11.91 -8.01 -18.94
CA ARG A 56 12.90 -6.94 -18.85
C ARG A 56 12.18 -5.60 -18.90
N GLY A 57 12.48 -4.75 -17.95
CA GLY A 57 11.91 -3.41 -17.88
C GLY A 57 12.85 -2.49 -17.14
N ALA A 58 12.84 -1.22 -17.55
CA ALA A 58 13.41 -0.12 -16.82
C ALA A 58 12.29 0.61 -16.07
N GLY A 59 12.64 1.26 -14.98
CA GLY A 59 11.70 2.07 -14.21
C GLY A 59 12.42 3.07 -13.33
N VAL A 60 11.66 3.83 -12.59
CA VAL A 60 12.16 4.83 -11.63
C VAL A 60 11.68 4.50 -10.23
N ALA A 61 12.55 4.71 -9.23
CA ALA A 61 12.21 4.72 -7.82
C ALA A 61 12.29 6.16 -7.33
N ILE A 62 11.19 6.69 -6.78
CA ILE A 62 11.11 8.10 -6.45
C ILE A 62 10.20 8.34 -5.24
N PRO A 63 10.60 9.20 -4.28
CA PRO A 63 9.68 9.67 -3.25
C PRO A 63 8.69 10.67 -3.85
N VAL A 64 7.41 10.56 -3.50
CA VAL A 64 6.38 11.46 -4.01
C VAL A 64 6.70 12.92 -3.70
N PHE A 65 7.20 13.23 -2.51
CA PHE A 65 7.54 14.61 -2.11
C PHE A 65 8.60 15.28 -3.00
N SER A 66 9.39 14.51 -3.75
CA SER A 66 10.42 15.06 -4.65
C SER A 66 9.88 15.42 -6.04
N LEU A 67 8.68 15.00 -6.38
CA LEU A 67 8.05 15.37 -7.64
C LEU A 67 7.84 16.89 -7.71
N ARG A 68 7.98 17.44 -8.91
CA ARG A 68 7.75 18.85 -9.19
C ARG A 68 6.95 18.99 -10.46
N SER A 69 5.94 19.83 -10.41
CA SER A 69 5.14 20.21 -11.57
C SER A 69 4.84 21.71 -11.56
N GLU A 70 4.46 22.25 -12.71
CA GLU A 70 4.12 23.68 -12.83
C GLU A 70 2.94 24.09 -11.95
N SER A 71 2.00 23.17 -11.70
CA SER A 71 0.84 23.39 -10.82
C SER A 71 1.09 22.99 -9.36
N GLY A 72 2.31 22.55 -9.01
CA GLY A 72 2.64 22.05 -7.67
C GLY A 72 2.91 23.18 -6.68
N THR A 73 2.66 22.91 -5.41
CA THR A 73 2.88 23.85 -4.29
C THR A 73 4.30 23.83 -3.72
N GLY A 74 5.25 23.16 -4.40
CA GLY A 74 6.65 23.01 -3.98
C GLY A 74 6.96 21.68 -3.29
N VAL A 75 5.97 20.88 -2.98
CA VAL A 75 6.08 19.48 -2.55
C VAL A 75 5.28 18.65 -3.56
N GLY A 76 5.81 17.48 -3.94
CA GLY A 76 5.09 16.58 -4.83
C GLY A 76 3.82 16.04 -4.18
N GLU A 77 2.75 15.96 -4.95
CA GLU A 77 1.42 15.60 -4.52
C GLU A 77 0.95 14.33 -5.25
N PHE A 78 -0.13 13.70 -4.77
CA PHE A 78 -0.69 12.50 -5.45
C PHE A 78 -1.08 12.77 -6.90
N GLU A 79 -1.52 13.99 -7.25
CA GLU A 79 -1.82 14.38 -8.63
C GLU A 79 -0.57 14.38 -9.53
N ASP A 80 0.61 14.61 -8.97
CA ASP A 80 1.87 14.57 -9.72
C ASP A 80 2.27 13.15 -10.12
N ILE A 81 1.78 12.13 -9.40
CA ILE A 81 1.98 10.72 -9.79
C ILE A 81 1.32 10.44 -11.15
N LYS A 82 0.18 11.04 -11.45
CA LYS A 82 -0.48 10.88 -12.76
C LYS A 82 0.42 11.38 -13.89
N LYS A 83 1.03 12.55 -13.69
CA LYS A 83 2.00 13.12 -14.66
C LYS A 83 3.25 12.26 -14.80
N LEU A 84 3.72 11.68 -13.70
CA LEU A 84 4.84 10.74 -13.70
C LEU A 84 4.50 9.46 -14.48
N VAL A 85 3.28 8.95 -14.35
CA VAL A 85 2.81 7.79 -15.13
C VAL A 85 2.81 8.13 -16.61
N ASP A 86 2.25 9.28 -17.02
CA ASP A 86 2.21 9.73 -18.42
C ASP A 86 3.62 9.88 -18.99
N TRP A 87 4.55 10.45 -18.20
CA TRP A 87 5.95 10.56 -18.58
C TRP A 87 6.59 9.17 -18.74
N SER A 88 6.33 8.25 -17.82
CA SER A 88 6.88 6.89 -17.86
C SER A 88 6.42 6.13 -19.10
N VAL A 89 5.15 6.28 -19.49
CA VAL A 89 4.62 5.69 -20.72
C VAL A 89 5.35 6.27 -21.95
N LYS A 90 5.50 7.60 -22.03
CA LYS A 90 6.18 8.26 -23.14
C LYS A 90 7.65 7.88 -23.26
N THR A 91 8.32 7.58 -22.16
CA THR A 91 9.75 7.20 -22.14
C THR A 91 9.96 5.69 -22.17
N GLY A 92 8.92 4.88 -22.23
CA GLY A 92 9.00 3.43 -22.32
C GLY A 92 9.33 2.75 -20.99
N ASN A 93 9.32 3.47 -19.86
CA ASN A 93 9.47 2.87 -18.54
C ASN A 93 8.29 1.94 -18.23
N LYS A 94 8.60 0.82 -17.58
CA LYS A 94 7.64 -0.26 -17.26
C LYS A 94 7.28 -0.33 -15.78
N LEU A 95 8.02 0.37 -14.93
CA LEU A 95 7.88 0.33 -13.49
C LEU A 95 8.04 1.71 -12.88
N ILE A 96 7.17 2.06 -11.95
CA ILE A 96 7.34 3.18 -11.04
C ILE A 96 7.26 2.63 -9.63
N GLN A 97 8.32 2.84 -8.85
CA GLN A 97 8.35 2.54 -7.43
C GLN A 97 8.29 3.86 -6.67
N VAL A 98 7.24 4.05 -5.87
CA VAL A 98 7.17 5.18 -4.92
C VAL A 98 7.66 4.71 -3.55
N LEU A 99 8.32 5.60 -2.80
CA LEU A 99 8.61 5.36 -1.39
C LEU A 99 7.31 5.41 -0.58
N PRO A 100 7.32 4.92 0.69
CA PRO A 100 6.13 4.95 1.53
C PRO A 100 5.50 6.34 1.58
N VAL A 101 4.19 6.38 1.47
CA VAL A 101 3.37 7.60 1.46
C VAL A 101 2.44 7.70 2.67
N ASN A 102 2.65 6.80 3.61
CA ASN A 102 1.87 6.74 4.84
C ASN A 102 2.18 7.91 5.77
N ASP A 103 1.28 8.17 6.70
CA ASP A 103 1.48 9.24 7.68
C ASP A 103 2.64 8.93 8.62
N THR A 104 3.54 9.90 8.75
CA THR A 104 4.74 9.89 9.59
C THR A 104 4.72 10.97 10.65
N ILE A 105 3.60 11.69 10.82
CA ILE A 105 3.50 12.82 11.76
C ILE A 105 3.53 12.31 13.19
N ALA A 106 4.69 12.37 13.81
CA ALA A 106 4.93 11.95 15.19
C ALA A 106 5.19 13.12 16.13
N SER A 107 6.02 14.07 15.73
CA SER A 107 6.50 15.17 16.56
C SER A 107 6.19 16.57 16.03
N HIS A 108 5.63 16.68 14.83
CA HIS A 108 5.43 17.93 14.08
C HIS A 108 6.72 18.68 13.79
N THR A 109 7.83 17.95 13.68
CA THR A 109 9.16 18.50 13.34
C THR A 109 9.65 17.97 11.99
N TRP A 110 10.79 18.45 11.55
CA TRP A 110 11.42 17.97 10.31
C TRP A 110 11.78 16.47 10.34
N VAL A 111 11.90 15.87 11.53
CA VAL A 111 12.15 14.43 11.70
C VAL A 111 11.03 13.59 11.09
N ASP A 112 9.81 14.10 11.09
CA ASP A 112 8.63 13.44 10.52
C ASP A 112 8.68 13.34 8.98
N SER A 113 9.67 13.95 8.32
CA SER A 113 9.87 13.83 6.87
C SER A 113 10.45 12.48 6.43
N TYR A 114 10.87 11.62 7.37
CA TYR A 114 11.43 10.32 7.05
C TYR A 114 10.33 9.32 6.67
N PRO A 115 10.22 8.90 5.39
CA PRO A 115 9.05 8.19 4.88
C PRO A 115 8.89 6.77 5.45
N TYR A 116 9.95 6.22 6.05
CA TYR A 116 9.91 4.88 6.65
C TYR A 116 9.48 4.86 8.12
N ALA A 117 9.26 6.03 8.73
CA ALA A 117 8.78 6.15 10.10
C ALA A 117 7.24 6.27 10.18
N GLY A 118 6.52 5.47 9.38
CA GLY A 118 5.06 5.51 9.33
C GLY A 118 4.43 5.15 10.68
N ILE A 119 3.50 6.00 11.13
CA ILE A 119 2.69 5.76 12.34
C ILE A 119 1.41 4.99 12.05
N SER A 120 1.06 4.82 10.78
CA SER A 120 -0.10 4.08 10.34
C SER A 120 0.20 3.36 9.03
N VAL A 121 -0.30 2.13 8.88
CA VAL A 121 -0.25 1.37 7.61
C VAL A 121 -1.40 1.72 6.67
N PHE A 122 -2.41 2.45 7.15
CA PHE A 122 -3.62 2.81 6.40
C PHE A 122 -3.67 4.29 6.06
N ALA A 123 -3.36 5.16 7.03
CA ALA A 123 -3.46 6.60 6.83
C ALA A 123 -2.35 7.11 5.92
N LEU A 124 -2.73 7.89 4.92
CA LEU A 124 -1.80 8.58 4.02
C LEU A 124 -1.36 9.91 4.63
N HIS A 125 -0.10 10.28 4.36
CA HIS A 125 0.43 11.55 4.86
C HIS A 125 -0.27 12.73 4.16
N PRO A 126 -0.89 13.65 4.89
CA PRO A 126 -1.69 14.73 4.32
C PRO A 126 -0.89 15.71 3.44
N ILE A 127 0.45 15.74 3.57
CA ILE A 127 1.33 16.57 2.74
C ILE A 127 1.19 16.28 1.24
N TYR A 128 0.76 15.07 0.87
CA TYR A 128 0.61 14.66 -0.52
C TYR A 128 -0.76 14.98 -1.11
N ALA A 129 -1.70 15.51 -0.30
CA ALA A 129 -3.03 15.86 -0.78
C ALA A 129 -2.96 17.11 -1.66
N ASN A 130 -3.61 17.07 -2.83
CA ASN A 130 -3.77 18.24 -3.69
C ASN A 130 -4.92 19.10 -3.19
N LEU A 131 -4.62 20.21 -2.56
CA LEU A 131 -5.62 21.10 -1.96
C LEU A 131 -6.46 21.83 -3.01
N GLN A 132 -5.88 22.13 -4.18
CA GLN A 132 -6.61 22.76 -5.29
C GLN A 132 -7.67 21.82 -5.85
N ALA A 133 -7.34 20.55 -6.07
CA ALA A 133 -8.29 19.54 -6.51
C ALA A 133 -9.41 19.29 -5.47
N MET A 134 -9.14 19.55 -4.19
CA MET A 134 -10.14 19.47 -3.11
C MET A 134 -11.00 20.74 -2.99
N GLY A 135 -10.86 21.71 -3.89
CA GLY A 135 -11.60 22.96 -3.87
C GLY A 135 -11.10 23.99 -2.87
N ALA A 136 -9.95 23.74 -2.25
CA ALA A 136 -9.31 24.64 -1.31
C ALA A 136 -8.33 25.53 -2.06
N LEU A 137 -8.56 26.77 -2.05
CA LEU A 137 -7.95 27.97 -2.60
C LEU A 137 -6.50 28.03 -3.12
N SER A 138 -6.28 29.13 -3.86
CA SER A 138 -5.21 29.41 -4.82
C SER A 138 -4.07 30.32 -4.34
N ASP A 139 -3.99 30.77 -3.10
CA ASP A 139 -3.07 31.89 -2.80
C ASP A 139 -1.85 31.56 -1.93
N GLY A 140 -1.16 30.44 -2.21
CA GLY A 140 0.24 30.26 -1.80
C GLY A 140 0.52 30.20 -0.30
N LYS A 141 -0.49 30.05 0.56
CA LYS A 141 -0.30 29.89 1.99
C LYS A 141 0.24 28.50 2.32
N ARG A 142 1.03 28.42 3.39
CA ARG A 142 1.67 27.18 3.82
C ARG A 142 0.63 26.07 4.07
N GLN A 143 0.87 24.90 3.54
CA GLN A 143 -0.02 23.74 3.53
C GLN A 143 -0.65 23.40 4.90
N LYS A 144 0.08 23.59 6.01
CA LYS A 144 -0.40 23.32 7.37
C LYS A 144 -1.51 24.29 7.84
N GLU A 145 -1.40 25.57 7.52
CA GLU A 145 -2.44 26.58 7.83
C GLU A 145 -3.68 26.35 6.98
N TYR A 146 -3.47 25.85 5.79
CA TYR A 146 -4.47 25.56 4.80
C TYR A 146 -5.41 24.43 5.25
N PHE A 147 -4.86 23.29 5.72
CA PHE A 147 -5.66 22.19 6.25
C PHE A 147 -6.54 22.63 7.41
N LYS A 148 -6.03 23.49 8.30
CA LYS A 148 -6.81 24.03 9.41
C LYS A 148 -7.97 24.91 8.95
N LEU A 149 -7.71 25.77 7.97
CA LEU A 149 -8.75 26.66 7.41
C LEU A 149 -9.78 25.86 6.61
N ALA A 150 -9.35 24.99 5.71
CA ALA A 150 -10.24 24.13 4.94
C ALA A 150 -11.09 23.22 5.84
N TYR A 151 -10.50 22.67 6.89
CA TYR A 151 -11.23 21.87 7.86
C TYR A 151 -12.27 22.73 8.61
N ALA A 152 -11.89 23.91 9.08
CA ALA A 152 -12.82 24.79 9.81
C ALA A 152 -13.99 25.22 8.93
N GLU A 153 -13.74 25.46 7.64
CA GLU A 153 -14.77 25.91 6.69
C GLU A 153 -15.69 24.78 6.21
N HIS A 154 -15.12 23.60 5.93
CA HIS A 154 -15.85 22.53 5.27
C HIS A 154 -16.22 21.34 6.16
N LYS A 155 -15.75 21.26 7.42
CA LYS A 155 -15.95 20.10 8.28
C LYS A 155 -17.39 19.66 8.40
N GLU A 156 -18.31 20.61 8.58
CA GLU A 156 -19.74 20.31 8.75
C GLU A 156 -20.35 19.67 7.48
N VAL A 157 -19.95 20.15 6.31
CA VAL A 157 -20.42 19.63 5.03
C VAL A 157 -19.82 18.25 4.78
N VAL A 158 -18.51 18.10 5.00
CA VAL A 158 -17.79 16.84 4.78
C VAL A 158 -18.29 15.75 5.71
N LEU A 159 -18.40 16.03 7.03
CA LEU A 159 -18.83 15.03 8.02
C LEU A 159 -20.28 14.57 7.80
N LYS A 160 -21.13 15.42 7.21
CA LYS A 160 -22.52 15.09 6.89
C LYS A 160 -22.67 14.43 5.52
N SER A 161 -21.65 14.46 4.67
CA SER A 161 -21.71 13.91 3.31
C SER A 161 -21.93 12.40 3.30
N LYS A 162 -22.54 11.90 2.23
CA LYS A 162 -22.75 10.46 2.01
C LYS A 162 -21.43 9.75 1.82
N GLU A 163 -20.51 10.39 1.12
CA GLU A 163 -19.17 9.88 0.81
C GLU A 163 -18.39 9.63 2.10
N PHE A 164 -18.34 10.61 2.99
CA PHE A 164 -17.67 10.46 4.29
C PHE A 164 -18.31 9.37 5.14
N LYS A 165 -19.63 9.34 5.23
CA LYS A 165 -20.34 8.31 6.00
C LYS A 165 -20.06 6.90 5.48
N THR A 166 -20.05 6.74 4.15
CA THR A 166 -19.72 5.45 3.51
C THR A 166 -18.27 5.07 3.79
N PHE A 167 -17.34 6.02 3.63
CA PHE A 167 -15.93 5.81 3.93
C PHE A 167 -15.73 5.42 5.41
N PHE A 168 -16.34 6.14 6.34
CA PHE A 168 -16.24 5.86 7.77
C PHE A 168 -16.84 4.49 8.13
N ALA A 169 -17.97 4.10 7.54
CA ALA A 169 -18.57 2.80 7.77
C ALA A 169 -17.66 1.64 7.35
N GLN A 170 -16.89 1.83 6.27
CA GLN A 170 -15.95 0.83 5.77
C GLN A 170 -14.60 0.82 6.52
N ASN A 171 -14.15 1.96 7.00
CA ASN A 171 -12.80 2.19 7.51
C ASN A 171 -12.74 2.52 9.01
N GLY A 172 -13.88 2.62 9.70
CA GLY A 172 -13.96 3.03 11.10
C GLY A 172 -13.11 2.19 12.05
N HIS A 173 -12.89 0.92 11.73
CA HIS A 173 -12.11 0.00 12.54
C HIS A 173 -10.63 0.42 12.71
N TRP A 174 -10.05 1.11 11.75
CA TRP A 174 -8.70 1.65 11.85
C TRP A 174 -8.68 3.17 11.99
N LEU A 175 -9.64 3.86 11.36
CA LEU A 175 -9.69 5.32 11.31
C LEU A 175 -9.95 5.92 12.69
N LEU A 176 -10.85 5.33 13.49
CA LEU A 176 -11.15 5.80 14.81
C LEU A 176 -9.97 5.67 15.78
N PRO A 177 -9.32 4.51 15.94
CA PRO A 177 -8.10 4.39 16.73
C PRO A 177 -6.99 5.34 16.27
N TYR A 178 -6.79 5.49 14.96
CA TYR A 178 -5.80 6.40 14.41
C TYR A 178 -6.09 7.86 14.77
N ALA A 179 -7.34 8.30 14.64
CA ALA A 179 -7.74 9.67 14.98
C ALA A 179 -7.58 9.96 16.49
N VAL A 180 -7.97 9.00 17.34
CA VAL A 180 -7.79 9.11 18.80
C VAL A 180 -6.31 9.12 19.15
N PHE A 181 -5.49 8.23 18.57
CA PHE A 181 -4.04 8.24 18.76
C PHE A 181 -3.44 9.61 18.40
N SER A 182 -3.79 10.16 17.25
CA SER A 182 -3.26 11.45 16.78
C SER A 182 -3.65 12.59 17.73
N CYS A 183 -4.88 12.57 18.24
CA CYS A 183 -5.36 13.56 19.22
C CYS A 183 -4.61 13.44 20.57
N LEU A 184 -4.42 12.22 21.06
CA LEU A 184 -3.71 11.96 22.32
C LEU A 184 -2.23 12.25 22.21
N ARG A 185 -1.58 11.88 21.09
CA ARG A 185 -0.19 12.24 20.77
C ARG A 185 0.01 13.76 20.88
N ASP A 186 -0.86 14.53 20.23
CA ASP A 186 -0.76 16.00 20.26
C ASP A 186 -1.05 16.57 21.66
N ARG A 187 -1.97 15.96 22.38
CA ARG A 187 -2.32 16.36 23.77
C ARG A 187 -1.17 16.09 24.74
N PHE A 188 -0.49 14.95 24.62
CA PHE A 188 0.58 14.55 25.53
C PHE A 188 1.99 14.91 25.02
N GLY A 189 2.11 15.40 23.79
CA GLY A 189 3.37 15.88 23.18
C GLY A 189 4.36 14.76 22.85
N THR A 190 3.93 13.50 22.81
CA THR A 190 4.77 12.35 22.46
C THR A 190 4.00 11.27 21.74
N PRO A 191 4.57 10.64 20.68
CA PRO A 191 3.99 9.49 20.01
C PRO A 191 4.14 8.18 20.80
N ASP A 192 5.00 8.16 21.82
CA ASP A 192 5.19 7.00 22.69
C ASP A 192 4.06 6.92 23.72
N PHE A 193 3.03 6.17 23.36
CA PHE A 193 1.84 6.01 24.21
C PHE A 193 2.14 5.33 25.55
N SER A 194 3.26 4.58 25.67
CA SER A 194 3.66 3.95 26.93
C SER A 194 3.99 4.99 28.02
N GLN A 195 4.35 6.20 27.61
CA GLN A 195 4.65 7.34 28.50
C GLN A 195 3.41 8.20 28.82
N TRP A 196 2.26 7.91 28.24
CA TRP A 196 1.06 8.72 28.50
C TRP A 196 0.51 8.43 29.93
N PRO A 197 0.09 9.45 30.65
CA PRO A 197 -0.47 9.27 32.00
C PRO A 197 -1.82 8.53 32.00
N GLN A 198 -2.51 8.51 30.85
CA GLN A 198 -3.72 7.76 30.57
C GLN A 198 -3.62 7.20 29.15
N TYR A 199 -4.31 6.11 28.88
CA TYR A 199 -4.28 5.41 27.56
C TYR A 199 -2.92 4.82 27.19
N SER A 200 -2.07 4.52 28.18
CA SER A 200 -0.76 3.86 27.96
C SER A 200 -0.87 2.40 27.51
N VAL A 201 -2.06 1.83 27.63
CA VAL A 201 -2.40 0.49 27.13
C VAL A 201 -3.59 0.62 26.18
N TYR A 202 -3.49 -0.01 25.02
CA TYR A 202 -4.59 0.02 24.06
C TYR A 202 -5.83 -0.69 24.59
N SER A 203 -6.97 -0.03 24.53
CA SER A 203 -8.28 -0.56 24.85
C SER A 203 -9.33 0.00 23.91
N GLU A 204 -9.91 -0.88 23.09
CA GLU A 204 -10.94 -0.49 22.13
C GLU A 204 -12.13 0.22 22.81
N LYS A 205 -12.52 -0.26 23.99
CA LYS A 205 -13.60 0.33 24.79
C LYS A 205 -13.28 1.76 25.24
N GLU A 206 -12.05 2.02 25.67
CA GLU A 206 -11.65 3.36 26.11
C GLU A 206 -11.49 4.31 24.91
N ILE A 207 -10.98 3.80 23.78
CA ILE A 207 -10.91 4.56 22.53
C ILE A 207 -12.30 4.99 22.07
N ALA A 208 -13.27 4.06 22.07
CA ALA A 208 -14.64 4.37 21.69
C ALA A 208 -15.28 5.40 22.64
N LYS A 209 -15.04 5.28 23.95
CA LYS A 209 -15.52 6.24 24.96
C LYS A 209 -14.87 7.62 24.79
N PHE A 210 -13.60 7.69 24.44
CA PHE A 210 -12.92 8.95 24.17
C PHE A 210 -13.48 9.66 22.94
N ALA A 211 -13.82 8.90 21.91
CA ALA A 211 -14.34 9.44 20.66
C ALA A 211 -15.81 9.91 20.76
N ASP A 212 -16.59 9.37 21.67
CA ASP A 212 -17.99 9.74 21.91
C ASP A 212 -18.19 10.06 23.41
N PRO A 213 -17.68 11.20 23.87
CA PRO A 213 -17.92 11.65 25.25
C PRO A 213 -19.38 12.09 25.39
N LYS A 214 -20.20 11.23 26.01
CA LYS A 214 -21.56 11.57 26.42
C LYS A 214 -21.55 12.50 27.65
#